data_c0caf387f23503b6737647a83c443e05
#
_entry.id   c0caf387f23503b6737647a83c443e05
#
_cell.length_a   1.000
_cell.length_b   1.000
_cell.length_c   1.000
_cell.angle_alpha   90.00
_cell.angle_beta   90.00
_cell.angle_gamma   90.00
#
_symmetry.space_group_name_H-M   'P 1'
#
loop_
_entity.id
_entity.type
_entity.pdbx_description
1 polymer ?
#
loop_
_entity_poly.entity_id
_entity_poly.type
_entity_poly.pdbx_seq_one_letter_code
_entity_poly.pdbx_strand_id
1 'polypeptide(L)'
;FWQLTNSPKGVSNFAPYFHPSEKFIIFSSNLHAPNSFNFELYKIDIDGKNLQRITYSNGFNSFAMFSEDGKKLIWTSNRNGKTRRDFNIFVADFLEIQSSN
;
A
#
# COMPACT_ATOMS: atom_id res chain seq x y z
N PHE A 1 -7.63 11.84 18.18
CA PHE A 1 -7.23 11.34 16.86
C PHE A 1 -6.17 12.23 16.24
N TRP A 2 -5.50 11.73 15.22
CA TRP A 2 -4.55 12.51 14.44
C TRP A 2 -4.58 12.06 12.98
N GLN A 3 -4.15 12.93 12.09
CA GLN A 3 -4.08 12.65 10.65
C GLN A 3 -2.68 12.14 10.30
N LEU A 4 -2.59 10.95 9.73
CA LEU A 4 -1.31 10.33 9.37
C LEU A 4 -0.68 10.90 8.12
N THR A 5 -1.51 11.23 7.13
CA THR A 5 -1.02 11.69 5.83
C THR A 5 -1.44 13.14 5.60
N ASN A 6 -0.58 13.89 4.91
CA ASN A 6 -0.88 15.25 4.50
C ASN A 6 -0.36 15.41 3.07
N SER A 7 -1.16 14.96 2.13
CA SER A 7 -0.75 14.82 0.74
C SER A 7 -1.11 16.06 -0.09
N PRO A 8 -0.37 16.31 -1.18
CA PRO A 8 -0.67 17.41 -2.08
C PRO A 8 -2.02 17.21 -2.78
N LYS A 9 -2.52 18.30 -3.37
CA LYS A 9 -3.75 18.26 -4.15
C LYS A 9 -3.62 17.23 -5.29
N GLY A 10 -4.70 16.50 -5.54
CA GLY A 10 -4.75 15.50 -6.59
C GLY A 10 -4.27 14.12 -6.13
N VAL A 11 -3.82 14.00 -4.90
CA VAL A 11 -3.42 12.73 -4.31
C VAL A 11 -4.54 12.19 -3.44
N SER A 12 -4.89 10.94 -3.65
CA SER A 12 -5.88 10.22 -2.86
C SER A 12 -5.22 9.06 -2.13
N ASN A 13 -5.59 8.88 -0.87
CA ASN A 13 -5.11 7.79 -0.04
C ASN A 13 -6.32 7.06 0.50
N PHE A 14 -6.35 5.73 0.38
CA PHE A 14 -7.50 4.96 0.86
C PHE A 14 -7.12 3.52 1.18
N ALA A 15 -8.10 2.76 1.68
CA ALA A 15 -7.99 1.34 2.02
C ALA A 15 -6.81 1.04 2.96
N PRO A 16 -6.72 1.73 4.09
CA PRO A 16 -5.64 1.47 5.05
C PRO A 16 -5.87 0.14 5.79
N TYR A 17 -4.78 -0.51 6.11
CA TYR A 17 -4.80 -1.75 6.88
C TYR A 17 -3.59 -1.81 7.80
N PHE A 18 -3.85 -2.07 9.09
CA PHE A 18 -2.77 -2.23 10.07
C PHE A 18 -2.01 -3.52 9.84
N HIS A 19 -0.68 -3.43 9.90
CA HIS A 19 0.11 -4.63 10.12
C HIS A 19 -0.21 -5.18 11.53
N PRO A 20 -0.21 -6.51 11.73
CA PRO A 20 -0.50 -7.07 13.06
C PRO A 20 0.39 -6.56 14.19
N SER A 21 1.57 -6.05 13.90
CA SER A 21 2.43 -5.41 14.90
C SER A 21 1.87 -4.09 15.41
N GLU A 22 0.91 -3.49 14.70
CA GLU A 22 0.31 -2.18 14.97
C GLU A 22 1.31 -1.02 14.88
N LYS A 23 2.49 -1.25 14.32
CA LYS A 23 3.52 -0.22 14.19
C LYS A 23 3.42 0.57 12.90
N PHE A 24 2.77 0.02 11.90
CA PHE A 24 2.62 0.68 10.60
C PHE A 24 1.35 0.21 9.91
N ILE A 25 0.98 0.97 8.89
CA ILE A 25 -0.13 0.61 8.02
C ILE A 25 0.34 0.52 6.57
N ILE A 26 -0.43 -0.23 5.76
CA ILE A 26 -0.33 -0.19 4.30
C ILE A 26 -1.61 0.43 3.77
N PHE A 27 -1.49 1.25 2.75
CA PHE A 27 -2.62 1.92 2.12
C PHE A 27 -2.37 2.11 0.63
N SER A 28 -3.40 2.45 -0.10
CA SER A 28 -3.32 2.72 -1.53
C SER A 28 -3.22 4.21 -1.77
N SER A 29 -2.34 4.60 -2.69
CA SER A 29 -2.16 6.01 -3.02
C SER A 29 -1.71 6.18 -4.46
N ASN A 30 -2.11 7.29 -5.05
CA ASN A 30 -1.59 7.73 -6.33
C ASN A 30 -0.53 8.83 -6.19
N LEU A 31 0.16 8.85 -5.06
CA LEU A 31 1.16 9.88 -4.74
C LEU A 31 2.22 10.04 -5.84
N HIS A 32 2.63 8.95 -6.46
CA HIS A 32 3.62 8.95 -7.55
C HIS A 32 3.07 9.49 -8.88
N ALA A 33 1.75 9.57 -9.01
CA ALA A 33 1.07 9.99 -10.24
C ALA A 33 -0.25 10.71 -9.88
N PRO A 34 -0.16 11.93 -9.31
CA PRO A 34 -1.36 12.65 -8.88
C PRO A 34 -2.36 12.83 -10.01
N ASN A 35 -3.64 12.87 -9.66
CA ASN A 35 -4.77 13.01 -10.59
C ASN A 35 -4.93 11.83 -11.56
N SER A 36 -4.36 10.68 -11.22
CA SER A 36 -4.47 9.48 -12.05
C SER A 36 -5.16 8.36 -11.28
N PHE A 37 -5.50 7.30 -12.02
CA PHE A 37 -6.01 6.06 -11.43
C PHE A 37 -4.90 5.02 -11.23
N ASN A 38 -3.65 5.43 -11.31
CA ASN A 38 -2.52 4.56 -10.99
C ASN A 38 -2.28 4.62 -9.48
N PHE A 39 -2.67 3.56 -8.80
CA PHE A 39 -2.52 3.43 -7.35
C PHE A 39 -1.54 2.34 -7.02
N GLU A 40 -0.63 2.62 -6.12
CA GLU A 40 0.32 1.66 -5.61
C GLU A 40 0.13 1.52 -4.10
N LEU A 41 0.67 0.45 -3.54
CA LEU A 41 0.66 0.28 -2.11
C LEU A 41 1.83 1.03 -1.49
N TYR A 42 1.53 1.71 -0.40
CA TYR A 42 2.49 2.46 0.40
C TYR A 42 2.44 2.00 1.85
N LYS A 43 3.56 2.10 2.50
CA LYS A 43 3.71 1.82 3.93
C LYS A 43 4.04 3.12 4.65
N ILE A 44 3.43 3.34 5.80
CA ILE A 44 3.75 4.49 6.65
C ILE A 44 3.68 4.05 8.12
N ASP A 45 4.63 4.50 8.92
CA ASP A 45 4.61 4.23 10.35
C ASP A 45 3.47 4.97 11.02
N ILE A 46 2.99 4.46 12.13
CA ILE A 46 1.83 5.02 12.82
C ILE A 46 2.06 6.43 13.34
N ASP A 47 3.30 6.87 13.43
CA ASP A 47 3.65 8.24 13.79
C ASP A 47 3.72 9.17 12.57
N GLY A 48 3.41 8.68 11.38
CA GLY A 48 3.44 9.45 10.15
C GLY A 48 4.79 9.52 9.47
N LYS A 49 5.79 8.80 9.97
CA LYS A 49 7.15 8.80 9.43
C LYS A 49 7.40 7.59 8.54
N ASN A 50 8.51 7.64 7.83
CA ASN A 50 9.03 6.53 7.03
C ASN A 50 8.04 6.04 5.96
N LEU A 51 7.48 6.98 5.20
CA LEU A 51 6.65 6.67 4.05
C LEU A 51 7.48 5.93 3.00
N GLN A 52 6.97 4.78 2.56
CA GLN A 52 7.68 3.92 1.62
C GLN A 52 6.72 3.35 0.59
N ARG A 53 7.07 3.43 -0.69
CA ARG A 53 6.31 2.80 -1.76
C ARG A 53 6.65 1.29 -1.79
N ILE A 54 5.61 0.45 -1.87
CA ILE A 54 5.76 -1.01 -1.79
C ILE A 54 5.63 -1.66 -3.17
N THR A 55 4.70 -1.20 -4.01
CA THR A 55 4.48 -1.78 -5.33
C THR A 55 4.82 -0.81 -6.44
N TYR A 56 5.19 -1.35 -7.62
CA TYR A 56 5.68 -0.57 -8.76
C TYR A 56 5.11 -1.10 -10.08
N SER A 57 3.84 -1.50 -10.08
CA SER A 57 3.27 -2.13 -11.28
C SER A 57 2.71 -1.15 -12.31
N ASN A 58 2.63 0.14 -11.97
CA ASN A 58 2.05 1.18 -12.82
C ASN A 58 0.59 0.91 -13.19
N GLY A 59 -0.16 0.32 -12.27
CA GLY A 59 -1.56 0.03 -12.46
C GLY A 59 -2.34 0.38 -11.21
N PHE A 60 -3.37 -0.42 -10.93
CA PHE A 60 -4.19 -0.25 -9.74
C PHE A 60 -3.86 -1.35 -8.74
N ASN A 61 -3.40 -0.98 -7.57
CA ASN A 61 -3.09 -1.88 -6.46
C ASN A 61 -3.79 -1.35 -5.22
N SER A 62 -4.58 -2.19 -4.57
CA SER A 62 -5.35 -1.75 -3.41
C SER A 62 -5.81 -2.92 -2.55
N PHE A 63 -6.52 -2.56 -1.49
CA PHE A 63 -7.19 -3.50 -0.59
C PHE A 63 -6.23 -4.50 0.02
N ALA A 64 -5.06 -4.00 0.42
CA ALA A 64 -4.04 -4.83 1.03
C ALA A 64 -4.48 -5.30 2.41
N MET A 65 -4.15 -6.53 2.71
CA MET A 65 -4.36 -7.15 4.02
C MET A 65 -3.12 -7.95 4.37
N PHE A 66 -2.89 -8.12 5.65
CA PHE A 66 -1.84 -9.01 6.14
C PHE A 66 -2.43 -10.30 6.64
N SER A 67 -1.66 -11.38 6.51
CA SER A 67 -1.95 -12.59 7.26
C SER A 67 -1.83 -12.30 8.77
N GLU A 68 -2.43 -13.17 9.57
CA GLU A 68 -2.47 -13.00 11.02
C GLU A 68 -1.08 -12.88 11.65
N ASP A 69 -0.11 -13.60 11.09
CA ASP A 69 1.28 -13.53 11.56
C ASP A 69 2.07 -12.37 10.96
N GLY A 70 1.47 -11.60 10.06
CA GLY A 70 2.12 -10.45 9.43
C GLY A 70 3.16 -10.79 8.38
N LYS A 71 3.30 -12.06 8.00
CA LYS A 71 4.36 -12.50 7.08
C LYS A 71 3.93 -12.54 5.63
N LYS A 72 2.64 -12.50 5.36
CA LYS A 72 2.10 -12.48 4.00
C LYS A 72 1.30 -11.22 3.78
N LEU A 73 1.50 -10.61 2.62
CA LEU A 73 0.72 -9.49 2.15
C LEU A 73 -0.18 -9.99 1.02
N ILE A 74 -1.46 -9.66 1.08
CA ILE A 74 -2.47 -10.06 0.11
C ILE A 74 -3.12 -8.78 -0.40
N TRP A 75 -3.20 -8.62 -1.71
CA TRP A 75 -3.82 -7.40 -2.27
C TRP A 75 -4.44 -7.68 -3.63
N THR A 76 -5.25 -6.73 -4.09
CA THR A 76 -5.88 -6.75 -5.41
C THR A 76 -5.06 -5.91 -6.37
N SER A 77 -4.84 -6.43 -7.57
CA SER A 77 -4.06 -5.73 -8.58
C SER A 77 -4.56 -6.07 -9.98
N ASN A 78 -4.43 -5.13 -10.90
CA ASN A 78 -4.68 -5.38 -12.31
C ASN A 78 -3.42 -5.73 -13.09
N ARG A 79 -2.30 -5.98 -12.40
CA ARG A 79 -1.08 -6.44 -13.06
C ARG A 79 -1.32 -7.77 -13.77
N ASN A 80 -0.67 -7.99 -14.88
CA ASN A 80 -0.83 -9.21 -15.69
C ASN A 80 -2.25 -9.43 -16.22
N GLY A 81 -3.13 -8.47 -16.08
CA GLY A 81 -4.45 -8.52 -16.66
C GLY A 81 -4.41 -8.22 -18.16
N LYS A 82 -5.35 -8.79 -18.90
CA LYS A 82 -5.48 -8.51 -20.34
C LYS A 82 -6.02 -7.12 -20.58
N THR A 83 -6.79 -6.57 -19.62
CA THR A 83 -7.31 -5.22 -19.66
C THR A 83 -7.09 -4.56 -18.29
N ARG A 84 -7.33 -3.26 -18.22
CA ARG A 84 -7.25 -2.51 -16.96
C ARG A 84 -8.30 -2.94 -15.94
N ARG A 85 -9.33 -3.68 -16.36
CA ARG A 85 -10.42 -4.11 -15.50
C ARG A 85 -10.25 -5.53 -15.00
N ASP A 86 -9.17 -6.19 -15.39
CA ASP A 86 -8.92 -7.57 -14.99
C ASP A 86 -8.13 -7.56 -13.67
N PHE A 87 -8.86 -7.63 -12.57
CA PHE A 87 -8.29 -7.63 -11.24
C PHE A 87 -8.15 -9.05 -10.72
N ASN A 88 -7.03 -9.34 -10.12
CA ASN A 88 -6.78 -10.60 -9.43
C ASN A 88 -6.19 -10.34 -8.06
N ILE A 89 -6.17 -11.38 -7.26
CA ILE A 89 -5.62 -11.33 -5.91
C ILE A 89 -4.22 -11.90 -5.94
N PHE A 90 -3.29 -11.18 -5.36
CA PHE A 90 -1.88 -11.56 -5.30
C PHE A 90 -1.45 -11.71 -3.86
N VAL A 91 -0.52 -12.61 -3.64
CA VAL A 91 0.06 -12.88 -2.33
C VAL A 91 1.57 -12.80 -2.47
N ALA A 92 2.20 -12.14 -1.54
CA ALA A 92 3.66 -12.06 -1.48
C ALA A 92 4.13 -12.21 -0.04
N ASP A 93 5.35 -12.69 0.11
CA ASP A 93 6.00 -12.64 1.40
C ASP A 93 6.28 -11.19 1.76
N PHE A 94 5.99 -10.83 2.98
CA PHE A 94 6.29 -9.50 3.48
C PHE A 94 7.48 -9.59 4.42
N LEU A 95 8.60 -9.05 3.95
CA LEU A 95 9.82 -9.01 4.73
C LEU A 95 9.97 -7.62 5.30
N GLU A 96 9.87 -7.53 6.62
CA GLU A 96 10.13 -6.28 7.30
C GLU A 96 11.64 -6.12 7.43
N ILE A 97 12.18 -5.15 6.69
CA ILE A 97 13.60 -4.85 6.82
C ILE A 97 13.77 -4.05 8.10
N GLN A 98 14.35 -4.69 9.09
CA GLN A 98 14.67 -3.99 10.31
C GLN A 98 15.85 -3.07 10.08
N SER A 99 15.68 -1.83 10.49
CA SER A 99 16.78 -0.91 10.54
C SER A 99 17.84 -1.47 11.49
N SER A 100 19.06 -1.55 11.02
CA SER A 100 20.16 -2.14 11.79
C SER A 100 20.75 -1.19 12.83
N ASN A 101 20.09 -0.11 13.08
CA ASN A 101 20.62 0.87 14.04
C ASN A 101 19.99 0.80 15.36
#